data_3dc7505f628d98665b9bb75f148bf77b
#
_entry.id   3dc7505f628d98665b9bb75f148bf77b
#
_cell.length_a   1.000
_cell.length_b   1.000
_cell.length_c   1.000
_cell.angle_alpha   90.00
_cell.angle_beta   90.00
_cell.angle_gamma   90.00
#
_symmetry.space_group_name_H-M   'P 1'
#
loop_
_entity.id
_entity.type
_entity.pdbx_description
1 polymer ?
#
loop_
_entity_poly.entity_id
_entity_poly.type
_entity_poly.pdbx_seq_one_letter_code
_entity_poly.pdbx_strand_id
1 'polypeptide(L)'
;CLSHLTAELDPCDNKAHIMRVMTSSDDMTWATPQKWFDYLNLEFDFTLDPCCLPETAKCKKFYTPNDDGLAQSWQDERVFMNPPYGREIGKWMKKAHDEALNNGALVVCFVPARVDTEWWHRYAVKAADIRFPKKRVKNTDGGCWPFPISVIIFRPRV
;
A
#
# COMPACT_ATOMS: atom_id res chain seq x y z
N CYS A 1 1.70 -31.18 38.71
CA CYS A 1 2.21 -31.05 37.33
C CYS A 1 1.70 -29.73 36.77
N LEU A 2 2.54 -28.72 36.86
CA LEU A 2 2.30 -27.41 36.19
C LEU A 2 2.83 -27.53 34.77
N SER A 3 1.96 -27.78 33.81
CA SER A 3 2.29 -27.64 32.39
C SER A 3 2.44 -26.16 32.09
N HIS A 4 3.63 -25.75 31.74
CA HIS A 4 3.94 -24.41 31.24
C HIS A 4 3.22 -24.20 29.91
N LEU A 5 2.15 -23.45 29.93
CA LEU A 5 1.64 -22.76 28.76
C LEU A 5 2.60 -21.59 28.48
N THR A 6 3.64 -21.85 27.71
CA THR A 6 4.34 -20.80 27.00
C THR A 6 3.39 -20.37 25.89
N ALA A 7 2.57 -19.36 26.17
CA ALA A 7 1.92 -18.61 25.10
C ALA A 7 3.04 -17.97 24.27
N GLU A 8 3.31 -18.52 23.10
CA GLU A 8 4.11 -17.83 22.09
C GLU A 8 3.38 -16.51 21.79
N LEU A 9 3.94 -15.43 22.30
CA LEU A 9 3.46 -14.08 22.01
C LEU A 9 3.56 -13.91 20.48
N ASP A 10 2.40 -13.69 19.84
CA ASP A 10 2.38 -13.34 18.44
C ASP A 10 3.28 -12.12 18.23
N PRO A 11 4.31 -12.18 17.37
CA PRO A 11 5.22 -11.05 17.13
C PRO A 11 4.49 -9.76 16.72
N CYS A 12 3.22 -9.85 16.35
CA CYS A 12 2.37 -8.71 16.07
C CYS A 12 1.87 -7.97 17.34
N ASP A 13 1.96 -8.56 18.52
CA ASP A 13 1.45 -8.00 19.78
C ASP A 13 2.48 -7.21 20.59
N ASN A 14 3.67 -7.03 20.06
CA ASN A 14 4.72 -6.26 20.73
C ASN A 14 4.45 -4.76 20.70
N LYS A 15 3.73 -4.25 21.70
CA LYS A 15 3.39 -2.82 21.84
C LYS A 15 4.61 -1.91 21.78
N ALA A 16 5.75 -2.31 22.32
CA ALA A 16 6.97 -1.52 22.31
C ALA A 16 7.55 -1.38 20.90
N HIS A 17 7.51 -2.44 20.10
CA HIS A 17 7.93 -2.40 18.71
C HIS A 17 6.97 -1.53 17.87
N ILE A 18 5.68 -1.69 18.06
CA ILE A 18 4.64 -0.91 17.38
C ILE A 18 4.80 0.59 17.68
N MET A 19 4.97 0.95 18.96
CA MET A 19 5.17 2.35 19.38
C MET A 19 6.43 2.96 18.76
N ARG A 20 7.54 2.23 18.73
CA ARG A 20 8.81 2.69 18.15
C ARG A 20 8.69 2.92 16.65
N VAL A 21 7.98 2.07 15.92
CA VAL A 21 7.75 2.22 14.48
C VAL A 21 6.78 3.37 14.19
N MET A 22 5.74 3.54 15.00
CA MET A 22 4.75 4.62 14.82
C MET A 22 5.32 6.01 15.17
N THR A 23 6.37 6.08 15.98
CA THR A 23 7.01 7.34 16.40
C THR A 23 8.30 7.65 15.62
N SER A 24 8.87 6.70 14.88
CA SER A 24 10.01 6.98 14.01
C SER A 24 9.51 7.67 12.73
N SER A 25 9.89 8.94 12.58
CA SER A 25 9.57 9.74 11.39
C SER A 25 10.45 9.43 10.18
N ASP A 26 11.39 8.51 10.29
CA ASP A 26 12.54 8.44 9.38
C ASP A 26 12.40 7.38 8.27
N ASP A 27 11.43 6.45 8.35
CA ASP A 27 11.19 5.51 7.26
C ASP A 27 9.69 5.25 7.09
N MET A 28 9.06 5.99 6.18
CA MET A 28 7.65 5.85 5.81
C MET A 28 7.46 4.95 4.59
N THR A 29 8.53 4.30 4.13
CA THR A 29 8.49 3.39 2.99
C THR A 29 8.38 1.93 3.46
N TRP A 30 7.31 1.27 3.07
CA TRP A 30 7.02 -0.12 3.40
C TRP A 30 6.96 -0.94 2.12
N ALA A 31 8.05 -1.63 1.80
CA ALA A 31 8.10 -2.44 0.59
C ALA A 31 7.07 -3.58 0.65
N THR A 32 6.20 -3.66 -0.34
CA THR A 32 5.19 -4.74 -0.43
C THR A 32 5.87 -6.10 -0.50
N PRO A 33 5.53 -7.05 0.39
CA PRO A 33 6.01 -8.42 0.26
C PRO A 33 5.61 -9.01 -1.10
N GLN A 34 6.54 -9.72 -1.76
CA GLN A 34 6.36 -10.20 -3.13
C GLN A 34 5.08 -11.03 -3.31
N LYS A 35 4.76 -11.88 -2.35
CA LYS A 35 3.55 -12.70 -2.40
C LYS A 35 2.24 -11.92 -2.50
N TRP A 36 2.18 -10.72 -1.89
CA TRP A 36 1.00 -9.85 -1.99
C TRP A 36 0.88 -9.23 -3.36
N PHE A 37 2.00 -8.77 -3.91
CA PHE A 37 2.03 -8.28 -5.28
C PHE A 37 1.63 -9.39 -6.27
N ASP A 38 2.23 -10.57 -6.17
CA ASP A 38 1.95 -11.70 -7.07
C ASP A 38 0.47 -12.09 -7.03
N TYR A 39 -0.11 -12.14 -5.83
CA TYR A 39 -1.54 -12.43 -5.66
C TYR A 39 -2.44 -11.40 -6.37
N LEU A 40 -2.18 -10.12 -6.18
CA LEU A 40 -2.94 -9.06 -6.84
C LEU A 40 -2.65 -9.00 -8.35
N ASN A 41 -1.42 -9.29 -8.75
CA ASN A 41 -1.02 -9.28 -10.16
C ASN A 41 -1.70 -10.37 -10.99
N LEU A 42 -2.08 -11.49 -10.38
CA LEU A 42 -2.89 -12.51 -11.04
C LEU A 42 -4.24 -11.98 -11.52
N GLU A 43 -4.84 -11.06 -10.76
CA GLU A 43 -6.13 -10.45 -11.11
C GLU A 43 -5.98 -9.23 -12.02
N PHE A 44 -5.00 -8.37 -11.75
CA PHE A 44 -4.93 -7.05 -12.36
C PHE A 44 -3.89 -6.91 -13.47
N ASP A 45 -2.91 -7.80 -13.56
CA ASP A 45 -1.85 -7.78 -14.58
C ASP A 45 -1.18 -6.40 -14.70
N PHE A 46 -0.50 -5.98 -13.64
CA PHE A 46 0.05 -4.63 -13.49
C PHE A 46 1.13 -4.29 -14.52
N THR A 47 1.09 -3.04 -14.99
CA THR A 47 2.03 -2.51 -15.99
C THR A 47 2.94 -1.41 -15.43
N LEU A 48 2.54 -0.73 -14.35
CA LEU A 48 3.26 0.41 -13.79
C LEU A 48 3.33 0.34 -12.26
N ASP A 49 4.53 0.59 -11.71
CA ASP A 49 4.79 0.87 -10.29
C ASP A 49 5.29 2.32 -10.16
N PRO A 50 4.46 3.29 -9.73
CA PRO A 50 4.78 4.70 -9.83
C PRO A 50 5.56 5.27 -8.65
N CYS A 51 5.84 4.46 -7.62
CA CYS A 51 6.45 4.95 -6.38
C CYS A 51 7.29 3.87 -5.70
N CYS A 52 8.43 3.55 -6.30
CA CYS A 52 9.35 2.54 -5.78
C CYS A 52 10.81 3.01 -5.90
N LEU A 53 11.71 2.22 -5.35
CA LEU A 53 13.13 2.28 -5.67
C LEU A 53 13.44 1.23 -6.75
N PRO A 54 14.55 1.37 -7.49
CA PRO A 54 14.90 0.38 -8.52
C PRO A 54 14.95 -1.06 -8.00
N GLU A 55 15.47 -1.24 -6.78
CA GLU A 55 15.60 -2.54 -6.11
C GLU A 55 14.27 -3.11 -5.59
N THR A 56 13.25 -2.27 -5.41
CA THR A 56 11.92 -2.67 -4.92
C THR A 56 10.83 -2.63 -5.98
N ALA A 57 11.16 -2.24 -7.20
CA ALA A 57 10.21 -2.12 -8.31
C ALA A 57 9.49 -3.44 -8.58
N LYS A 58 8.17 -3.38 -8.68
CA LYS A 58 7.30 -4.54 -8.91
C LYS A 58 6.96 -4.74 -10.40
N CYS A 59 7.05 -3.69 -11.19
CA CYS A 59 6.74 -3.71 -12.62
C CYS A 59 7.97 -3.38 -13.45
N LYS A 60 7.96 -3.76 -14.74
CA LYS A 60 9.03 -3.36 -15.68
C LYS A 60 9.07 -1.86 -15.89
N LYS A 61 7.91 -1.22 -15.99
CA LYS A 61 7.77 0.23 -16.00
C LYS A 61 7.57 0.72 -14.57
N PHE A 62 8.42 1.62 -14.13
CA PHE A 62 8.34 2.16 -12.78
C PHE A 62 8.87 3.58 -12.71
N TYR A 63 8.50 4.29 -11.66
CA TYR A 63 9.02 5.62 -11.35
C TYR A 63 9.65 5.63 -9.96
N THR A 64 10.82 6.24 -9.88
CA THR A 64 11.54 6.49 -8.63
C THR A 64 11.27 7.90 -8.13
N PRO A 65 11.71 8.28 -6.90
CA PRO A 65 11.64 9.66 -6.45
C PRO A 65 12.28 10.68 -7.40
N ASN A 66 13.34 10.28 -8.12
CA ASN A 66 13.99 11.16 -9.12
C ASN A 66 13.10 11.41 -10.34
N ASP A 67 12.24 10.46 -10.69
CA ASP A 67 11.31 10.60 -11.83
C ASP A 67 10.06 11.39 -11.44
N ASP A 68 9.75 11.50 -10.15
CA ASP A 68 8.53 12.07 -9.61
C ASP A 68 7.25 11.46 -10.21
N GLY A 69 6.87 10.29 -9.70
CA GLY A 69 5.69 9.55 -10.18
C GLY A 69 4.38 10.35 -10.11
N LEU A 70 4.28 11.36 -9.21
CA LEU A 70 3.13 12.26 -9.14
C LEU A 70 3.03 13.19 -10.35
N ALA A 71 4.16 13.56 -10.96
CA ALA A 71 4.21 14.42 -12.13
C ALA A 71 4.05 13.64 -13.45
N GLN A 72 4.20 12.32 -13.43
CA GLN A 72 4.12 11.48 -14.61
C GLN A 72 2.66 11.12 -14.96
N SER A 73 2.41 10.84 -16.24
CA SER A 73 1.13 10.30 -16.70
C SER A 73 1.05 8.79 -16.40
N TRP A 74 -0.11 8.34 -15.93
CA TRP A 74 -0.44 6.91 -15.77
C TRP A 74 -1.54 6.48 -16.76
N GLN A 75 -1.69 7.23 -17.85
CA GLN A 75 -2.74 7.01 -18.83
C GLN A 75 -2.76 5.57 -19.33
N ASP A 76 -3.93 4.95 -19.28
CA ASP A 76 -4.24 3.60 -19.73
C ASP A 76 -3.39 2.48 -19.06
N GLU A 77 -2.67 2.79 -17.97
CA GLU A 77 -1.87 1.83 -17.23
C GLU A 77 -2.71 1.04 -16.20
N ARG A 78 -2.24 -0.14 -15.89
CA ARG A 78 -2.68 -0.93 -14.74
C ARG A 78 -1.65 -0.77 -13.64
N VAL A 79 -1.99 0.07 -12.66
CA VAL A 79 -1.04 0.62 -11.69
C VAL A 79 -1.11 -0.13 -10.37
N PHE A 80 0.03 -0.59 -9.88
CA PHE A 80 0.20 -1.02 -8.50
C PHE A 80 0.87 0.09 -7.71
N MET A 81 0.14 0.70 -6.77
CA MET A 81 0.63 1.85 -6.01
C MET A 81 0.77 1.50 -4.53
N ASN A 82 2.00 1.47 -4.04
CA ASN A 82 2.33 1.44 -2.61
C ASN A 82 3.16 2.68 -2.27
N PRO A 83 2.51 3.82 -1.97
CA PRO A 83 3.18 5.10 -1.81
C PRO A 83 3.87 5.20 -0.45
N PRO A 84 4.76 6.18 -0.24
CA PRO A 84 5.23 6.51 1.10
C PRO A 84 4.05 6.83 2.03
N TYR A 85 4.04 6.23 3.22
CA TYR A 85 3.02 6.48 4.23
C TYR A 85 3.42 7.68 5.10
N GLY A 86 2.54 8.60 5.28
CA GLY A 86 2.79 9.82 6.03
C GLY A 86 2.05 11.01 5.42
N ARG A 87 2.64 12.19 5.49
CA ARG A 87 1.98 13.43 5.03
C ARG A 87 1.69 13.45 3.53
N GLU A 88 2.48 12.74 2.74
CA GLU A 88 2.36 12.72 1.27
C GLU A 88 1.30 11.75 0.75
N ILE A 89 0.81 10.83 1.57
CA ILE A 89 -0.13 9.78 1.12
C ILE A 89 -1.40 10.38 0.47
N GLY A 90 -1.87 11.50 0.98
CA GLY A 90 -3.05 12.18 0.42
C GLY A 90 -2.85 12.63 -1.03
N LYS A 91 -1.64 13.08 -1.38
CA LYS A 91 -1.30 13.45 -2.77
C LYS A 91 -1.31 12.25 -3.70
N TRP A 92 -0.77 11.12 -3.25
CA TRP A 92 -0.78 9.87 -3.99
C TRP A 92 -2.19 9.32 -4.19
N MET A 93 -3.03 9.39 -3.17
CA MET A 93 -4.43 8.96 -3.27
C MET A 93 -5.25 9.86 -4.22
N LYS A 94 -4.99 11.18 -4.18
CA LYS A 94 -5.56 12.12 -5.14
C LYS A 94 -5.14 11.76 -6.57
N LYS A 95 -3.85 11.54 -6.79
CA LYS A 95 -3.31 11.15 -8.11
C LYS A 95 -3.94 9.85 -8.61
N ALA A 96 -4.04 8.82 -7.78
CA ALA A 96 -4.67 7.56 -8.15
C ALA A 96 -6.14 7.74 -8.57
N HIS A 97 -6.90 8.50 -7.79
CA HIS A 97 -8.28 8.83 -8.11
C HIS A 97 -8.42 9.59 -9.44
N ASP A 98 -7.61 10.63 -9.64
CA ASP A 98 -7.69 11.49 -10.82
C ASP A 98 -7.26 10.77 -12.09
N GLU A 99 -6.23 9.94 -12.04
CA GLU A 99 -5.77 9.14 -13.19
C GLU A 99 -6.81 8.10 -13.61
N ALA A 100 -7.49 7.47 -12.65
CA ALA A 100 -8.59 6.56 -12.96
C ALA A 100 -9.80 7.30 -13.53
N LEU A 101 -10.10 8.47 -12.98
CA LEU A 101 -11.26 9.26 -13.40
C LEU A 101 -11.10 9.86 -14.80
N ASN A 102 -9.92 10.39 -15.12
CA ASN A 102 -9.68 11.24 -16.28
C ASN A 102 -8.82 10.61 -17.38
N ASN A 103 -7.96 9.64 -17.02
CA ASN A 103 -6.90 9.13 -17.90
C ASN A 103 -6.98 7.62 -18.14
N GLY A 104 -8.08 6.98 -17.79
CA GLY A 104 -8.31 5.57 -18.10
C GLY A 104 -7.44 4.58 -17.33
N ALA A 105 -6.74 5.00 -16.28
CA ALA A 105 -5.92 4.11 -15.47
C ALA A 105 -6.77 3.21 -14.57
N LEU A 106 -6.38 1.95 -14.42
CA LEU A 106 -6.80 1.12 -13.30
C LEU A 106 -5.75 1.26 -12.21
N VAL A 107 -6.11 1.72 -11.01
CA VAL A 107 -5.15 1.91 -9.93
C VAL A 107 -5.53 1.08 -8.72
N VAL A 108 -4.62 0.21 -8.30
CA VAL A 108 -4.73 -0.60 -7.09
C VAL A 108 -3.76 -0.06 -6.06
N CYS A 109 -4.31 0.49 -4.97
CA CYS A 109 -3.53 1.11 -3.91
C CYS A 109 -3.38 0.15 -2.73
N PHE A 110 -2.15 -0.11 -2.32
CA PHE A 110 -1.81 -0.91 -1.15
C PHE A 110 -1.39 0.04 -0.03
N VAL A 111 -2.35 0.39 0.84
CA VAL A 111 -2.20 1.51 1.79
C VAL A 111 -2.78 1.17 3.17
N PRO A 112 -2.32 1.84 4.25
CA PRO A 112 -2.93 1.67 5.57
C PRO A 112 -4.41 2.01 5.56
N ALA A 113 -5.21 1.23 6.28
CA ALA A 113 -6.64 1.48 6.45
C ALA A 113 -6.88 2.61 7.46
N ARG A 114 -6.58 3.85 7.06
CA ARG A 114 -6.71 5.07 7.87
C ARG A 114 -8.07 5.72 7.65
N VAL A 115 -9.11 5.07 8.12
CA VAL A 115 -10.52 5.42 7.87
C VAL A 115 -10.98 6.75 8.47
N ASP A 116 -10.20 7.36 9.35
CA ASP A 116 -10.44 8.64 10.01
C ASP A 116 -9.74 9.82 9.33
N THR A 117 -9.02 9.60 8.23
CA THR A 117 -8.24 10.63 7.55
C THR A 117 -9.04 11.36 6.48
N GLU A 118 -8.63 12.61 6.20
CA GLU A 118 -9.21 13.44 5.15
C GLU A 118 -9.11 12.76 3.76
N TRP A 119 -7.95 12.18 3.41
CA TRP A 119 -7.78 11.55 2.12
C TRP A 119 -8.65 10.29 1.95
N TRP A 120 -8.92 9.57 3.05
CA TRP A 120 -9.83 8.42 3.02
C TRP A 120 -11.23 8.85 2.59
N HIS A 121 -11.78 9.85 3.26
CA HIS A 121 -13.12 10.36 2.97
C HIS A 121 -13.21 11.09 1.63
N ARG A 122 -12.14 11.73 1.22
CA ARG A 122 -12.13 12.50 -0.04
C ARG A 122 -11.96 11.60 -1.27
N TYR A 123 -11.14 10.56 -1.19
CA TYR A 123 -10.77 9.73 -2.35
C TYR A 123 -11.11 8.25 -2.17
N ALA A 124 -10.69 7.59 -1.10
CA ALA A 124 -10.83 6.14 -0.93
C ALA A 124 -12.29 5.68 -1.01
N VAL A 125 -13.21 6.40 -0.38
CA VAL A 125 -14.65 6.08 -0.39
C VAL A 125 -15.30 6.16 -1.78
N LYS A 126 -14.62 6.76 -2.75
CA LYS A 126 -15.07 6.84 -4.16
C LYS A 126 -14.52 5.71 -5.03
N ALA A 127 -13.72 4.83 -4.47
CA ALA A 127 -13.17 3.69 -5.19
C ALA A 127 -14.27 2.71 -5.60
N ALA A 128 -14.00 1.94 -6.64
CA ALA A 128 -14.91 0.90 -7.12
C ALA A 128 -15.01 -0.27 -6.15
N ASP A 129 -13.90 -0.56 -5.43
CA ASP A 129 -13.83 -1.63 -4.45
C ASP A 129 -12.77 -1.32 -3.39
N ILE A 130 -13.01 -1.76 -2.15
CA ILE A 130 -12.04 -1.69 -1.05
C ILE A 130 -12.01 -3.05 -0.39
N ARG A 131 -10.83 -3.67 -0.34
CA ARG A 131 -10.62 -4.98 0.28
C ARG A 131 -9.78 -4.84 1.54
N PHE A 132 -10.14 -5.59 2.56
CA PHE A 132 -9.47 -5.59 3.85
C PHE A 132 -8.86 -6.96 4.14
N PRO A 133 -7.53 -7.13 4.03
CA PRO A 133 -6.88 -8.35 4.46
C PRO A 133 -7.20 -8.70 5.91
N LYS A 134 -7.52 -9.95 6.19
CA LYS A 134 -7.96 -10.38 7.53
C LYS A 134 -6.88 -10.28 8.60
N LYS A 135 -5.60 -10.39 8.21
CA LYS A 135 -4.45 -10.37 9.13
C LYS A 135 -3.50 -9.24 8.75
N ARG A 136 -2.64 -8.86 9.70
CA ARG A 136 -1.53 -7.95 9.42
C ARG A 136 -0.61 -8.49 8.34
N VAL A 137 -0.11 -7.59 7.51
CA VAL A 137 0.94 -7.93 6.54
C VAL A 137 2.20 -8.29 7.30
N LYS A 138 2.87 -9.34 6.87
CA LYS A 138 4.15 -9.81 7.43
C LYS A 138 5.26 -9.60 6.42
N ASN A 139 6.38 -9.10 6.90
CA ASN A 139 7.63 -9.06 6.15
C ASN A 139 8.19 -10.49 5.94
N THR A 140 9.16 -10.61 5.07
CA THR A 140 9.88 -11.88 4.84
C THR A 140 10.66 -12.37 6.06
N ASP A 141 11.07 -11.47 6.96
CA ASP A 141 11.73 -11.75 8.22
C ASP A 141 10.77 -12.15 9.37
N GLY A 142 9.45 -12.18 9.08
CA GLY A 142 8.40 -12.53 10.04
C GLY A 142 7.86 -11.38 10.87
N GLY A 143 8.42 -10.17 10.74
CA GLY A 143 7.89 -8.97 11.39
C GLY A 143 6.53 -8.57 10.84
N CYS A 144 5.61 -8.11 11.69
CA CYS A 144 4.30 -7.63 11.29
C CYS A 144 4.29 -6.13 11.08
N TRP A 145 3.57 -5.67 10.07
CA TRP A 145 3.30 -4.25 9.91
C TRP A 145 2.41 -3.74 11.07
N PRO A 146 2.69 -2.56 11.63
CA PRO A 146 2.01 -2.09 12.84
C PRO A 146 0.57 -1.59 12.61
N PHE A 147 0.10 -1.56 11.37
CA PHE A 147 -1.21 -1.07 10.96
C PHE A 147 -1.92 -2.06 10.04
N PRO A 148 -3.26 -2.05 10.00
CA PRO A 148 -4.01 -2.80 8.99
C PRO A 148 -3.79 -2.19 7.61
N ILE A 149 -3.79 -3.05 6.58
CA ILE A 149 -3.74 -2.63 5.18
C ILE A 149 -5.14 -2.68 4.57
N SER A 150 -5.38 -1.77 3.65
CA SER A 150 -6.49 -1.81 2.70
C SER A 150 -5.96 -1.89 1.27
N VAL A 151 -6.69 -2.59 0.44
CA VAL A 151 -6.48 -2.61 -1.03
C VAL A 151 -7.61 -1.82 -1.67
N ILE A 152 -7.29 -0.63 -2.15
CA ILE A 152 -8.27 0.31 -2.70
C ILE A 152 -8.15 0.28 -4.23
N ILE A 153 -9.25 0.01 -4.92
CA ILE A 153 -9.26 -0.21 -6.36
C ILE A 153 -10.05 0.90 -7.03
N PHE A 154 -9.36 1.77 -7.75
CA PHE A 154 -9.97 2.76 -8.64
C PHE A 154 -10.02 2.19 -10.06
N ARG A 155 -11.22 2.08 -10.60
CA ARG A 155 -11.43 1.62 -11.98
C ARG A 155 -11.65 2.81 -12.90
N PRO A 156 -11.17 2.73 -14.16
CA PRO A 156 -11.45 3.76 -15.15
C PRO A 156 -12.98 3.84 -15.38
N ARG A 157 -13.45 5.04 -15.63
CA ARG A 157 -14.83 5.22 -16.13
C ARG A 157 -14.92 4.65 -17.53
N VAL A 158 -15.90 3.82 -17.73
CA VAL A 158 -16.26 3.28 -19.04
C VAL A 158 -17.02 4.36 -19.83
#